data_110ffaf3e22c1d904155e46a70df564b
#
_entry.id   110ffaf3e22c1d904155e46a70df564b
#
_cell.length_a   1.000
_cell.length_b   1.000
_cell.length_c   1.000
_cell.angle_alpha   90.00
_cell.angle_beta   90.00
_cell.angle_gamma   90.00
#
_symmetry.space_group_name_H-M   'P 1'
#
loop_
_entity.id
_entity.type
_entity.pdbx_description
1 polymer ?
#
loop_
_entity_poly.entity_id
_entity_poly.type
_entity_poly.pdbx_seq_one_letter_code
_entity_poly.pdbx_strand_id
1 'polypeptide(L)'
;MATLHRLPSLRSLAATPHRGLVEVATIFGLYGFYEVVRGQGNASLTVARGHTDEIVALERHLHVFGERAVQRAAHWVPTLPTILGIAYIALHFLGTALFLIWLHRKHHRWFPVVRNTLVAATGVALAIYILYPVAPPRLAGLGFVDTVTHNAKVNLSSDLLGGLYNPFAAVPSLHFGYALLVGVTVALLAKGRVARALGWSYPVVMLLVIVATGNHFFFDAAGGALAIGIGYAAASRLDSPARRAERWQPDRGSAVATC
;
A
#
# COMPACT_ATOMS: atom_id res chain seq x y z
N MET A 1 -6.92 20.07 55.92
CA MET A 1 -6.85 20.77 54.64
C MET A 1 -6.53 19.71 53.56
N ALA A 2 -7.52 19.26 52.84
CA ALA A 2 -7.37 18.21 51.81
C ALA A 2 -7.24 18.89 50.45
N THR A 3 -6.10 18.70 49.80
CA THR A 3 -5.80 19.23 48.46
C THR A 3 -6.59 18.39 47.40
N LEU A 4 -7.65 18.99 46.87
CA LEU A 4 -8.39 18.44 45.73
C LEU A 4 -7.49 18.49 44.49
N HIS A 5 -6.96 17.32 44.07
CA HIS A 5 -6.37 17.13 42.76
C HIS A 5 -7.45 17.35 41.69
N ARG A 6 -7.34 18.44 40.92
CA ARG A 6 -8.18 18.73 39.77
C ARG A 6 -7.94 17.64 38.73
N LEU A 7 -8.97 16.88 38.40
CA LEU A 7 -9.00 15.96 37.25
C LEU A 7 -8.79 16.77 35.97
N PRO A 8 -7.95 16.31 35.02
CA PRO A 8 -7.80 17.00 33.75
C PRO A 8 -9.14 16.95 33.00
N SER A 9 -9.59 18.10 32.54
CA SER A 9 -10.86 18.30 31.85
C SER A 9 -10.90 17.46 30.54
N LEU A 10 -12.02 16.77 30.29
CA LEU A 10 -12.32 16.01 29.08
C LEU A 10 -12.30 16.81 27.76
N ARG A 11 -11.96 18.09 27.81
CA ARG A 11 -11.86 19.00 26.66
C ARG A 11 -10.57 18.86 25.82
N SER A 12 -9.57 18.09 26.24
CA SER A 12 -8.29 17.94 25.49
C SER A 12 -8.31 16.84 24.42
N LEU A 13 -9.42 16.14 24.23
CA LEU A 13 -9.55 15.04 23.24
C LEU A 13 -10.27 15.45 21.94
N ALA A 14 -10.71 16.69 21.82
CA ALA A 14 -11.18 17.20 20.54
C ALA A 14 -9.96 17.34 19.61
N ALA A 15 -9.86 16.45 18.61
CA ALA A 15 -8.93 16.60 17.49
C ALA A 15 -9.15 18.01 16.92
N THR A 16 -8.17 18.91 17.10
CA THR A 16 -8.26 20.25 16.56
C THR A 16 -8.41 20.14 15.03
N PRO A 17 -9.37 20.84 14.38
CA PRO A 17 -9.61 20.76 12.95
C PRO A 17 -8.34 20.99 12.11
N HIS A 18 -7.36 21.71 12.64
CA HIS A 18 -6.05 21.94 12.03
C HIS A 18 -5.22 20.67 11.83
N ARG A 19 -5.36 19.63 12.66
CA ARG A 19 -4.60 18.37 12.48
C ARG A 19 -5.04 17.59 11.25
N GLY A 20 -6.35 17.50 11.01
CA GLY A 20 -6.90 16.86 9.80
C GLY A 20 -6.49 17.59 8.52
N LEU A 21 -6.51 18.92 8.54
CA LEU A 21 -6.04 19.74 7.42
C LEU A 21 -4.56 19.56 7.12
N VAL A 22 -3.70 19.49 8.14
CA VAL A 22 -2.27 19.23 7.97
C VAL A 22 -2.03 17.82 7.39
N GLU A 23 -2.80 16.82 7.82
CA GLU A 23 -2.69 15.46 7.29
C GLU A 23 -3.10 15.38 5.81
N VAL A 24 -4.22 16.02 5.45
CA VAL A 24 -4.67 16.13 4.07
C VAL A 24 -3.66 16.92 3.22
N ALA A 25 -3.18 18.07 3.70
CA ALA A 25 -2.16 18.87 3.02
C ALA A 25 -0.84 18.11 2.84
N THR A 26 -0.45 17.27 3.81
CA THR A 26 0.75 16.44 3.69
C THR A 26 0.58 15.39 2.59
N ILE A 27 -0.58 14.74 2.50
CA ILE A 27 -0.87 13.75 1.46
C ILE A 27 -0.86 14.40 0.08
N PHE A 28 -1.56 15.53 -0.09
CA PHE A 28 -1.60 16.27 -1.35
C PHE A 28 -0.24 16.90 -1.71
N GLY A 29 0.51 17.37 -0.73
CA GLY A 29 1.87 17.91 -0.94
C GLY A 29 2.86 16.84 -1.40
N LEU A 30 2.81 15.66 -0.80
CA LEU A 30 3.61 14.49 -1.24
C LEU A 30 3.19 14.02 -2.63
N TYR A 31 1.89 14.04 -2.90
CA TYR A 31 1.37 13.72 -4.22
C TYR A 31 1.81 14.75 -5.27
N GLY A 32 1.72 16.05 -4.98
CA GLY A 32 2.21 17.12 -5.86
C GLY A 32 3.72 17.05 -6.08
N PHE A 33 4.49 16.75 -5.04
CA PHE A 33 5.93 16.49 -5.16
C PHE A 33 6.22 15.27 -6.05
N TYR A 34 5.47 14.19 -5.89
CA TYR A 34 5.53 13.02 -6.78
C TYR A 34 5.32 13.43 -8.25
N GLU A 35 4.29 14.22 -8.55
CA GLU A 35 3.97 14.65 -9.91
C GLU A 35 5.11 15.49 -10.53
N VAL A 36 5.69 16.42 -9.76
CA VAL A 36 6.82 17.24 -10.21
C VAL A 36 8.05 16.37 -10.51
N VAL A 37 8.37 15.44 -9.61
CA VAL A 37 9.55 14.57 -9.75
C VAL A 37 9.33 13.55 -10.88
N ARG A 38 8.12 13.05 -11.07
CA ARG A 38 7.74 12.18 -12.17
C ARG A 38 7.92 12.85 -13.52
N GLY A 39 7.56 14.12 -13.65
CA GLY A 39 7.72 14.90 -14.89
C GLY A 39 9.17 15.12 -15.32
N GLN A 40 10.14 14.89 -14.43
CA GLN A 40 11.57 14.99 -14.74
C GLN A 40 12.19 13.68 -15.27
N GLY A 41 11.51 12.56 -15.16
CA GLY A 41 12.00 11.23 -15.56
C GLY A 41 11.49 10.81 -16.93
N ASN A 42 12.17 11.19 -18.02
CA ASN A 42 11.95 10.69 -19.38
C ASN A 42 12.51 9.25 -19.54
N ALA A 43 12.07 8.31 -18.70
CA ALA A 43 12.44 6.92 -18.90
C ALA A 43 11.81 6.40 -20.20
N SER A 44 12.64 5.96 -21.13
CA SER A 44 12.14 5.31 -22.34
C SER A 44 11.66 3.88 -22.04
N LEU A 45 10.68 3.40 -22.80
CA LEU A 45 10.23 2.00 -22.71
C LEU A 45 11.40 1.01 -22.90
N THR A 46 12.38 1.37 -23.72
CA THR A 46 13.58 0.54 -23.97
C THR A 46 14.41 0.37 -22.69
N VAL A 47 14.69 1.47 -21.97
CA VAL A 47 15.41 1.41 -20.70
C VAL A 47 14.61 0.61 -19.66
N ALA A 48 13.32 0.89 -19.53
CA ALA A 48 12.47 0.19 -18.58
C ALA A 48 12.37 -1.31 -18.87
N ARG A 49 12.36 -1.73 -20.14
CA ARG A 49 12.42 -3.16 -20.54
C ARG A 49 13.77 -3.77 -20.22
N GLY A 50 14.89 -3.08 -20.42
CA GLY A 50 16.21 -3.57 -20.03
C GLY A 50 16.25 -3.98 -18.55
N HIS A 51 15.79 -3.11 -17.65
CA HIS A 51 15.68 -3.46 -16.23
C HIS A 51 14.68 -4.61 -15.96
N THR A 52 13.60 -4.68 -16.74
CA THR A 52 12.66 -5.82 -16.65
C THR A 52 13.34 -7.14 -17.02
N ASP A 53 14.17 -7.16 -18.06
CA ASP A 53 14.90 -8.35 -18.49
C ASP A 53 15.85 -8.86 -17.38
N GLU A 54 16.49 -7.95 -16.62
CA GLU A 54 17.31 -8.31 -15.46
C GLU A 54 16.48 -8.99 -14.37
N ILE A 55 15.29 -8.45 -14.06
CA ILE A 55 14.36 -9.02 -13.07
C ILE A 55 13.88 -10.41 -13.52
N VAL A 56 13.47 -10.53 -14.77
CA VAL A 56 13.03 -11.81 -15.33
C VAL A 56 14.16 -12.85 -15.34
N ALA A 57 15.39 -12.43 -15.65
CA ALA A 57 16.55 -13.30 -15.58
C ALA A 57 16.79 -13.79 -14.14
N LEU A 58 16.67 -12.90 -13.13
CA LEU A 58 16.79 -13.25 -11.74
C LEU A 58 15.68 -14.24 -11.30
N GLU A 59 14.42 -13.96 -11.63
CA GLU A 59 13.30 -14.85 -11.27
C GLU A 59 13.43 -16.23 -11.93
N ARG A 60 13.90 -16.29 -13.19
CA ARG A 60 14.20 -17.55 -13.88
C ARG A 60 15.34 -18.32 -13.22
N HIS A 61 16.40 -17.61 -12.81
CA HIS A 61 17.51 -18.20 -12.09
C HIS A 61 17.07 -18.80 -10.75
N LEU A 62 16.17 -18.10 -10.05
CA LEU A 62 15.59 -18.55 -8.78
C LEU A 62 14.44 -19.56 -8.97
N HIS A 63 14.07 -19.92 -10.19
CA HIS A 63 12.96 -20.82 -10.53
C HIS A 63 11.59 -20.36 -10.03
N VAL A 64 11.39 -19.03 -9.86
CA VAL A 64 10.12 -18.45 -9.39
C VAL A 64 9.32 -17.72 -10.46
N PHE A 65 9.82 -17.64 -11.71
CA PHE A 65 9.12 -17.01 -12.84
C PHE A 65 7.88 -17.83 -13.23
N GLY A 66 6.74 -17.51 -12.61
CA GLY A 66 5.47 -18.23 -12.77
C GLY A 66 4.27 -17.35 -13.16
N GLU A 67 4.47 -16.04 -13.33
CA GLU A 67 3.41 -15.04 -13.54
C GLU A 67 2.56 -15.35 -14.77
N ARG A 68 3.16 -15.82 -15.86
CA ARG A 68 2.43 -16.23 -17.07
C ARG A 68 1.48 -17.39 -16.81
N ALA A 69 1.86 -18.32 -15.94
CA ALA A 69 1.00 -19.44 -15.57
C ALA A 69 -0.18 -18.96 -14.74
N VAL A 70 0.06 -18.05 -13.78
CA VAL A 70 -0.98 -17.42 -12.95
C VAL A 70 -1.97 -16.64 -13.83
N GLN A 71 -1.46 -15.80 -14.75
CA GLN A 71 -2.35 -15.04 -15.64
C GLN A 71 -3.15 -15.95 -16.55
N ARG A 72 -2.54 -16.98 -17.16
CA ARG A 72 -3.26 -17.93 -18.00
C ARG A 72 -4.36 -18.66 -17.23
N ALA A 73 -4.06 -19.12 -16.01
CA ALA A 73 -5.05 -19.78 -15.14
C ALA A 73 -6.25 -18.85 -14.83
N ALA A 74 -5.99 -17.58 -14.57
CA ALA A 74 -7.05 -16.59 -14.35
C ALA A 74 -7.92 -16.39 -15.61
N HIS A 75 -7.35 -16.48 -16.81
CA HIS A 75 -8.08 -16.33 -18.07
C HIS A 75 -8.91 -17.56 -18.48
N TRP A 76 -8.78 -18.70 -17.80
CA TRP A 76 -9.68 -19.86 -18.04
C TRP A 76 -11.12 -19.60 -17.58
N VAL A 77 -11.32 -18.68 -16.65
CA VAL A 77 -12.66 -18.27 -16.19
C VAL A 77 -13.01 -16.93 -16.85
N PRO A 78 -13.98 -16.86 -17.78
CA PRO A 78 -14.20 -15.69 -18.64
C PRO A 78 -14.41 -14.36 -17.88
N THR A 79 -15.06 -14.40 -16.73
CA THR A 79 -15.38 -13.19 -15.91
C THR A 79 -14.25 -12.80 -14.95
N LEU A 80 -13.36 -13.73 -14.61
CA LEU A 80 -12.33 -13.52 -13.59
C LEU A 80 -11.35 -12.39 -13.94
N PRO A 81 -10.83 -12.25 -15.18
CA PRO A 81 -9.97 -11.15 -15.56
C PRO A 81 -10.62 -9.77 -15.31
N THR A 82 -11.91 -9.62 -15.60
CA THR A 82 -12.65 -8.38 -15.32
C THR A 82 -12.72 -8.08 -13.83
N ILE A 83 -13.04 -9.09 -13.01
CA ILE A 83 -13.10 -8.96 -11.55
C ILE A 83 -11.73 -8.58 -11.00
N LEU A 84 -10.67 -9.24 -11.45
CA LEU A 84 -9.30 -8.96 -11.00
C LEU A 84 -8.84 -7.55 -11.42
N GLY A 85 -9.19 -7.10 -12.62
CA GLY A 85 -8.88 -5.73 -13.08
C GLY A 85 -9.57 -4.65 -12.23
N ILE A 86 -10.85 -4.88 -11.86
CA ILE A 86 -11.57 -3.98 -10.94
C ILE A 86 -10.95 -4.07 -9.54
N ALA A 87 -10.66 -5.28 -9.05
CA ALA A 87 -10.06 -5.50 -7.74
C ALA A 87 -8.69 -4.84 -7.61
N TYR A 88 -7.88 -4.83 -8.67
CA TYR A 88 -6.58 -4.16 -8.72
C TYR A 88 -6.69 -2.69 -8.29
N ILE A 89 -7.67 -1.98 -8.79
CA ILE A 89 -7.89 -0.56 -8.47
C ILE A 89 -8.61 -0.42 -7.12
N ALA A 90 -9.72 -1.14 -6.94
CA ALA A 90 -10.61 -0.97 -5.79
C ALA A 90 -9.91 -1.36 -4.47
N LEU A 91 -9.22 -2.49 -4.42
CA LEU A 91 -8.54 -2.93 -3.21
C LEU A 91 -7.40 -1.96 -2.85
N HIS A 92 -6.66 -1.45 -3.82
CA HIS A 92 -5.58 -0.51 -3.53
C HIS A 92 -6.11 0.82 -2.98
N PHE A 93 -6.99 1.49 -3.70
CA PHE A 93 -7.44 2.83 -3.32
C PHE A 93 -8.53 2.80 -2.25
N LEU A 94 -9.64 2.12 -2.53
CA LEU A 94 -10.78 2.08 -1.60
C LEU A 94 -10.44 1.26 -0.35
N GLY A 95 -9.78 0.12 -0.53
CA GLY A 95 -9.36 -0.72 0.60
C GLY A 95 -8.43 0.02 1.55
N THR A 96 -7.41 0.72 1.02
CA THR A 96 -6.48 1.53 1.84
C THR A 96 -7.20 2.70 2.51
N ALA A 97 -8.09 3.41 1.80
CA ALA A 97 -8.83 4.53 2.37
C ALA A 97 -9.74 4.09 3.52
N LEU A 98 -10.54 3.03 3.31
CA LEU A 98 -11.42 2.46 4.34
C LEU A 98 -10.63 1.95 5.56
N PHE A 99 -9.48 1.31 5.31
CA PHE A 99 -8.59 0.90 6.38
C PHE A 99 -8.06 2.10 7.20
N LEU A 100 -7.61 3.16 6.55
CA LEU A 100 -7.11 4.35 7.26
C LEU A 100 -8.21 5.02 8.08
N ILE A 101 -9.45 5.10 7.56
CA ILE A 101 -10.60 5.59 8.29
C ILE A 101 -10.89 4.71 9.52
N TRP A 102 -10.91 3.38 9.34
CA TRP A 102 -11.11 2.44 10.43
C TRP A 102 -10.01 2.56 11.49
N LEU A 103 -8.74 2.61 11.07
CA LEU A 103 -7.59 2.73 11.96
C LEU A 103 -7.65 4.04 12.75
N HIS A 104 -7.95 5.16 12.09
CA HIS A 104 -8.08 6.46 12.74
C HIS A 104 -9.20 6.49 13.78
N ARG A 105 -10.36 5.87 13.47
CA ARG A 105 -11.53 5.87 14.37
C ARG A 105 -11.43 4.86 15.53
N LYS A 106 -10.86 3.69 15.29
CA LYS A 106 -10.89 2.59 16.25
C LYS A 106 -9.55 2.33 16.93
N HIS A 107 -8.45 2.70 16.29
CA HIS A 107 -7.09 2.41 16.75
C HIS A 107 -6.17 3.62 16.56
N HIS A 108 -6.63 4.81 16.96
CA HIS A 108 -5.95 6.10 16.74
C HIS A 108 -4.49 6.14 17.24
N ARG A 109 -4.14 5.32 18.23
CA ARG A 109 -2.76 5.18 18.74
C ARG A 109 -1.80 4.59 17.71
N TRP A 110 -2.31 3.76 16.79
CA TRP A 110 -1.52 3.13 15.73
C TRP A 110 -1.48 3.98 14.45
N PHE A 111 -2.43 4.89 14.29
CA PHE A 111 -2.57 5.69 13.08
C PHE A 111 -1.29 6.45 12.69
N PRO A 112 -0.58 7.16 13.60
CA PRO A 112 0.61 7.92 13.21
C PRO A 112 1.74 7.05 12.67
N VAL A 113 2.01 5.91 13.29
CA VAL A 113 3.09 5.02 12.82
C VAL A 113 2.74 4.36 11.50
N VAL A 114 1.48 3.93 11.31
CA VAL A 114 1.04 3.32 10.05
C VAL A 114 1.04 4.34 8.92
N ARG A 115 0.51 5.54 9.14
CA ARG A 115 0.57 6.65 8.17
C ARG A 115 2.01 6.99 7.79
N ASN A 116 2.89 7.15 8.77
CA ASN A 116 4.30 7.48 8.52
C ASN A 116 5.02 6.36 7.79
N THR A 117 4.64 5.09 8.04
CA THR A 117 5.13 3.93 7.28
C THR A 117 4.73 4.03 5.81
N LEU A 118 3.45 4.31 5.53
CA LEU A 118 2.97 4.50 4.15
C LEU A 118 3.73 5.62 3.45
N VAL A 119 3.85 6.78 4.10
CA VAL A 119 4.56 7.95 3.57
C VAL A 119 6.02 7.63 3.25
N ALA A 120 6.73 7.03 4.20
CA ALA A 120 8.15 6.69 4.02
C ALA A 120 8.35 5.62 2.94
N ALA A 121 7.51 4.57 2.93
CA ALA A 121 7.56 3.52 1.90
C ALA A 121 7.26 4.08 0.50
N THR A 122 6.30 5.00 0.39
CA THR A 122 6.03 5.70 -0.87
C THR A 122 7.23 6.53 -1.30
N GLY A 123 7.87 7.27 -0.39
CA GLY A 123 9.09 8.02 -0.70
C GLY A 123 10.22 7.13 -1.23
N VAL A 124 10.44 5.96 -0.61
CA VAL A 124 11.41 4.95 -1.11
C VAL A 124 11.02 4.47 -2.50
N ALA A 125 9.73 4.13 -2.72
CA ALA A 125 9.25 3.67 -4.02
C ALA A 125 9.45 4.73 -5.11
N LEU A 126 9.13 6.00 -4.82
CA LEU A 126 9.30 7.11 -5.76
C LEU A 126 10.76 7.28 -6.17
N ALA A 127 11.69 7.22 -5.21
CA ALA A 127 13.11 7.28 -5.52
C ALA A 127 13.53 6.13 -6.47
N ILE A 128 13.04 4.91 -6.23
CA ILE A 128 13.37 3.76 -7.09
C ILE A 128 12.72 3.92 -8.47
N TYR A 129 11.47 4.37 -8.58
CA TYR A 129 10.81 4.57 -9.88
C TYR A 129 11.55 5.55 -10.80
N ILE A 130 12.25 6.52 -10.21
CA ILE A 130 13.05 7.50 -10.94
C ILE A 130 14.42 6.92 -11.32
N LEU A 131 15.09 6.28 -10.36
CA LEU A 131 16.45 5.80 -10.53
C LEU A 131 16.52 4.48 -11.31
N TYR A 132 15.49 3.66 -11.21
CA TYR A 132 15.40 2.32 -11.79
C TYR A 132 13.99 2.05 -12.34
N PRO A 133 13.58 2.72 -13.42
CA PRO A 133 12.27 2.53 -14.04
C PRO A 133 12.14 1.10 -14.59
N VAL A 134 11.05 0.41 -14.27
CA VAL A 134 10.81 -0.99 -14.67
C VAL A 134 9.47 -1.10 -15.37
N ALA A 135 9.46 -1.69 -16.55
CA ALA A 135 8.24 -1.98 -17.29
C ALA A 135 7.50 -3.17 -16.66
N PRO A 136 6.20 -3.04 -16.35
CA PRO A 136 5.41 -4.15 -15.85
C PRO A 136 5.25 -5.26 -16.89
N PRO A 137 4.86 -6.48 -16.48
CA PRO A 137 4.73 -7.64 -17.39
C PRO A 137 3.97 -7.35 -18.68
N ARG A 138 2.83 -6.60 -18.60
CA ARG A 138 2.02 -6.24 -19.78
C ARG A 138 2.74 -5.36 -20.80
N LEU A 139 3.80 -4.64 -20.42
CA LEU A 139 4.62 -3.79 -21.29
C LEU A 139 5.98 -4.39 -21.63
N ALA A 140 6.33 -5.53 -21.02
CA ALA A 140 7.64 -6.17 -21.17
C ALA A 140 7.86 -6.86 -22.53
N GLY A 141 6.82 -7.05 -23.34
CA GLY A 141 6.93 -7.79 -24.61
C GLY A 141 6.99 -9.30 -24.44
N LEU A 142 6.66 -9.82 -23.25
CA LEU A 142 6.74 -11.24 -22.88
C LEU A 142 5.42 -12.00 -23.09
N GLY A 143 4.46 -11.44 -23.83
CA GLY A 143 3.18 -12.09 -24.12
C GLY A 143 2.18 -12.09 -22.97
N PHE A 144 2.30 -11.13 -22.05
CA PHE A 144 1.28 -10.84 -21.06
C PHE A 144 0.16 -9.96 -21.63
N VAL A 145 -1.05 -10.14 -21.10
CA VAL A 145 -2.23 -9.33 -21.45
C VAL A 145 -2.39 -8.20 -20.45
N ASP A 146 -2.70 -6.99 -20.92
CA ASP A 146 -3.14 -5.88 -20.07
C ASP A 146 -4.60 -6.08 -19.65
N THR A 147 -4.78 -6.80 -18.56
CA THR A 147 -6.11 -7.19 -18.07
C THR A 147 -6.92 -5.98 -17.59
N VAL A 148 -6.27 -4.96 -17.03
CA VAL A 148 -6.96 -3.76 -16.51
C VAL A 148 -7.60 -2.99 -17.66
N THR A 149 -6.83 -2.71 -18.71
CA THR A 149 -7.33 -1.96 -19.87
C THR A 149 -8.29 -2.79 -20.72
N HIS A 150 -7.93 -4.05 -21.05
CA HIS A 150 -8.72 -4.87 -21.98
C HIS A 150 -10.00 -5.42 -21.34
N ASN A 151 -9.94 -5.93 -20.12
CA ASN A 151 -11.07 -6.63 -19.51
C ASN A 151 -11.90 -5.71 -18.61
N ALA A 152 -11.27 -4.94 -17.69
CA ALA A 152 -12.00 -4.03 -16.81
C ALA A 152 -12.37 -2.69 -17.46
N LYS A 153 -11.92 -2.43 -18.71
CA LYS A 153 -12.18 -1.20 -19.47
C LYS A 153 -11.73 0.08 -18.76
N VAL A 154 -10.75 -0.02 -17.88
CA VAL A 154 -10.17 1.14 -17.20
C VAL A 154 -8.90 1.56 -17.94
N ASN A 155 -8.98 2.66 -18.66
CA ASN A 155 -7.83 3.23 -19.36
C ASN A 155 -6.99 4.06 -18.38
N LEU A 156 -5.92 3.46 -17.86
CA LEU A 156 -4.98 4.11 -16.96
C LEU A 156 -4.15 5.22 -17.65
N SER A 157 -4.09 5.22 -18.99
CA SER A 157 -3.38 6.21 -19.80
C SER A 157 -4.29 7.30 -20.36
N SER A 158 -5.56 7.39 -19.90
CA SER A 158 -6.47 8.46 -20.32
C SER A 158 -5.97 9.83 -19.85
N ASP A 159 -6.38 10.91 -20.54
CA ASP A 159 -5.95 12.29 -20.25
C ASP A 159 -6.17 12.70 -18.78
N LEU A 160 -7.23 12.16 -18.16
CA LEU A 160 -7.57 12.42 -16.75
C LEU A 160 -6.69 11.65 -15.76
N LEU A 161 -6.27 10.42 -16.09
CA LEU A 161 -5.50 9.52 -15.23
C LEU A 161 -4.04 9.40 -15.68
N GLY A 162 -3.74 9.68 -16.95
CA GLY A 162 -2.40 9.57 -17.52
C GLY A 162 -1.39 10.50 -16.85
N GLY A 163 -1.86 11.70 -16.41
CA GLY A 163 -1.09 12.60 -15.56
C GLY A 163 -0.71 11.98 -14.20
N LEU A 164 -1.52 11.07 -13.68
CA LEU A 164 -1.38 10.45 -12.36
C LEU A 164 -0.72 9.06 -12.40
N TYR A 165 -0.45 8.53 -13.59
CA TYR A 165 -0.02 7.16 -13.80
C TYR A 165 1.40 7.09 -14.37
N ASN A 166 2.33 6.46 -13.64
CA ASN A 166 3.66 6.13 -14.14
C ASN A 166 3.66 4.70 -14.71
N PRO A 167 3.75 4.51 -16.04
CA PRO A 167 3.71 3.18 -16.66
C PRO A 167 4.91 2.30 -16.31
N PHE A 168 6.01 2.87 -15.82
CA PHE A 168 7.27 2.18 -15.50
C PHE A 168 7.54 2.06 -14.00
N ALA A 169 6.51 2.19 -13.17
CA ALA A 169 6.57 2.08 -11.72
C ALA A 169 6.24 0.65 -11.25
N ALA A 170 6.89 -0.38 -11.81
CA ALA A 170 6.62 -1.74 -11.41
C ALA A 170 7.30 -2.11 -10.07
N VAL A 171 8.56 -1.75 -9.86
CA VAL A 171 9.35 -2.06 -8.66
C VAL A 171 9.65 -0.79 -7.87
N PRO A 172 9.36 -0.79 -6.56
CA PRO A 172 8.66 -1.76 -5.75
C PRO A 172 7.14 -1.67 -5.89
N SER A 173 6.40 -2.80 -5.79
CA SER A 173 4.94 -2.77 -5.87
C SER A 173 4.31 -2.15 -4.63
N LEU A 174 3.81 -0.92 -4.74
CA LEU A 174 3.03 -0.29 -3.66
C LEU A 174 1.66 -0.96 -3.46
N HIS A 175 1.10 -1.60 -4.49
CA HIS A 175 -0.12 -2.39 -4.35
C HIS A 175 0.05 -3.51 -3.33
N PHE A 176 1.11 -4.29 -3.48
CA PHE A 176 1.43 -5.35 -2.53
C PHE A 176 1.88 -4.80 -1.18
N GLY A 177 2.78 -3.81 -1.18
CA GLY A 177 3.29 -3.21 0.06
C GLY A 177 2.17 -2.67 0.94
N TYR A 178 1.24 -1.91 0.38
CA TYR A 178 0.09 -1.38 1.12
C TYR A 178 -0.83 -2.51 1.61
N ALA A 179 -1.11 -3.51 0.76
CA ALA A 179 -1.91 -4.65 1.17
C ALA A 179 -1.27 -5.43 2.32
N LEU A 180 0.06 -5.57 2.32
CA LEU A 180 0.81 -6.19 3.41
C LEU A 180 0.65 -5.40 4.71
N LEU A 181 0.85 -4.09 4.69
CA LEU A 181 0.69 -3.25 5.88
C LEU A 181 -0.75 -3.25 6.39
N VAL A 182 -1.73 -3.11 5.50
CA VAL A 182 -3.15 -3.18 5.83
C VAL A 182 -3.49 -4.54 6.46
N GLY A 183 -3.14 -5.61 5.78
CA GLY A 183 -3.46 -6.97 6.19
C GLY A 183 -2.86 -7.33 7.54
N VAL A 184 -1.57 -7.08 7.74
CA VAL A 184 -0.88 -7.31 9.02
C VAL A 184 -1.50 -6.45 10.13
N THR A 185 -1.75 -5.17 9.89
CA THR A 185 -2.34 -4.29 10.90
C THR A 185 -3.74 -4.75 11.30
N VAL A 186 -4.59 -5.12 10.34
CA VAL A 186 -5.93 -5.67 10.63
C VAL A 186 -5.82 -6.99 11.40
N ALA A 187 -4.94 -7.91 10.97
CA ALA A 187 -4.76 -9.19 11.61
C ALA A 187 -4.30 -9.07 13.07
N LEU A 188 -3.50 -8.06 13.40
CA LEU A 188 -3.01 -7.80 14.76
C LEU A 188 -4.02 -7.07 15.63
N LEU A 189 -4.79 -6.12 15.08
CA LEU A 189 -5.64 -5.22 15.86
C LEU A 189 -7.12 -5.63 15.89
N ALA A 190 -7.60 -6.43 14.94
CA ALA A 190 -8.99 -6.86 14.93
C ALA A 190 -9.28 -7.90 16.02
N LYS A 191 -10.45 -7.78 16.68
CA LYS A 191 -10.85 -8.68 17.78
C LYS A 191 -11.45 -10.01 17.29
N GLY A 192 -12.10 -10.04 16.13
CA GLY A 192 -12.78 -11.21 15.59
C GLY A 192 -11.85 -12.15 14.81
N ARG A 193 -12.02 -13.47 14.96
CA ARG A 193 -11.23 -14.47 14.20
C ARG A 193 -11.35 -14.31 12.68
N VAL A 194 -12.56 -14.03 12.19
CA VAL A 194 -12.83 -13.81 10.77
C VAL A 194 -12.08 -12.58 10.25
N ALA A 195 -12.18 -11.45 10.96
CA ALA A 195 -11.47 -10.23 10.57
C ALA A 195 -9.94 -10.42 10.55
N ARG A 196 -9.40 -11.17 11.51
CA ARG A 196 -7.97 -11.52 11.52
C ARG A 196 -7.59 -12.42 10.36
N ALA A 197 -8.38 -13.42 10.03
CA ALA A 197 -8.17 -14.30 8.89
C ALA A 197 -8.21 -13.50 7.57
N LEU A 198 -9.20 -12.61 7.41
CA LEU A 198 -9.27 -11.68 6.26
C LEU A 198 -8.04 -10.75 6.21
N GLY A 199 -7.55 -10.29 7.35
CA GLY A 199 -6.30 -9.51 7.42
C GLY A 199 -5.12 -10.31 6.85
N TRP A 200 -4.91 -11.53 7.28
CA TRP A 200 -3.81 -12.37 6.77
C TRP A 200 -3.97 -12.77 5.31
N SER A 201 -5.20 -12.98 4.83
CA SER A 201 -5.44 -13.33 3.42
C SER A 201 -5.29 -12.14 2.47
N TYR A 202 -5.43 -10.91 2.95
CA TYR A 202 -5.46 -9.72 2.10
C TYR A 202 -4.20 -9.52 1.25
N PRO A 203 -2.96 -9.60 1.77
CA PRO A 203 -1.76 -9.50 0.94
C PRO A 203 -1.63 -10.67 -0.06
N VAL A 204 -2.10 -11.86 0.29
CA VAL A 204 -2.08 -13.01 -0.63
C VAL A 204 -3.04 -12.79 -1.80
N VAL A 205 -4.25 -12.31 -1.51
CA VAL A 205 -5.23 -11.94 -2.54
C VAL A 205 -4.68 -10.84 -3.43
N MET A 206 -4.07 -9.79 -2.85
CA MET A 206 -3.48 -8.71 -3.64
C MET A 206 -2.32 -9.21 -4.51
N LEU A 207 -1.47 -10.12 -4.01
CA LEU A 207 -0.39 -10.73 -4.80
C LEU A 207 -0.96 -11.43 -6.05
N LEU A 208 -2.00 -12.25 -5.85
CA LEU A 208 -2.66 -12.92 -6.98
C LEU A 208 -3.28 -11.92 -7.96
N VAL A 209 -3.91 -10.87 -7.46
CA VAL A 209 -4.51 -9.80 -8.29
C VAL A 209 -3.46 -9.11 -9.15
N ILE A 210 -2.35 -8.63 -8.55
CA ILE A 210 -1.34 -7.86 -9.28
C ILE A 210 -0.59 -8.71 -10.32
N VAL A 211 -0.37 -9.99 -10.04
CA VAL A 211 0.31 -10.93 -10.95
C VAL A 211 -0.64 -11.36 -12.06
N ALA A 212 -1.85 -11.80 -11.73
CA ALA A 212 -2.82 -12.27 -12.71
C ALA A 212 -3.27 -11.17 -13.68
N THR A 213 -3.24 -9.91 -13.27
CA THR A 213 -3.56 -8.77 -14.14
C THR A 213 -2.39 -8.34 -15.05
N GLY A 214 -1.21 -8.94 -14.91
CA GLY A 214 -0.02 -8.58 -15.69
C GLY A 214 0.60 -7.22 -15.30
N ASN A 215 0.32 -6.75 -14.10
CA ASN A 215 0.83 -5.47 -13.63
C ASN A 215 2.14 -5.57 -12.85
N HIS A 216 2.43 -6.73 -12.23
CA HIS A 216 3.62 -6.92 -11.42
C HIS A 216 4.22 -8.32 -11.55
N PHE A 217 5.53 -8.41 -11.38
CA PHE A 217 6.27 -9.63 -11.13
C PHE A 217 6.23 -10.00 -9.64
N PHE A 218 6.60 -11.23 -9.26
CA PHE A 218 6.76 -11.61 -7.86
C PHE A 218 7.87 -10.80 -7.18
N PHE A 219 8.92 -10.49 -7.91
CA PHE A 219 10.01 -9.63 -7.44
C PHE A 219 9.54 -8.24 -7.02
N ASP A 220 8.60 -7.67 -7.77
CA ASP A 220 8.03 -6.36 -7.44
C ASP A 220 7.32 -6.38 -6.08
N ALA A 221 6.63 -7.49 -5.78
CA ALA A 221 5.97 -7.67 -4.49
C ALA A 221 6.99 -7.78 -3.35
N ALA A 222 8.08 -8.52 -3.55
CA ALA A 222 9.18 -8.60 -2.58
C ALA A 222 9.79 -7.21 -2.33
N GLY A 223 10.00 -6.43 -3.39
CA GLY A 223 10.41 -5.03 -3.30
C GLY A 223 9.42 -4.18 -2.50
N GLY A 224 8.12 -4.37 -2.72
CA GLY A 224 7.04 -3.71 -1.98
C GLY A 224 7.05 -4.04 -0.48
N ALA A 225 7.26 -5.31 -0.13
CA ALA A 225 7.42 -5.73 1.26
C ALA A 225 8.65 -5.06 1.92
N LEU A 226 9.77 -5.02 1.20
CA LEU A 226 10.99 -4.37 1.67
C LEU A 226 10.78 -2.86 1.90
N ALA A 227 10.12 -2.17 0.96
CA ALA A 227 9.81 -0.75 1.08
C ALA A 227 8.95 -0.46 2.32
N ILE A 228 7.94 -1.31 2.61
CA ILE A 228 7.14 -1.22 3.84
C ILE A 228 8.00 -1.49 5.08
N GLY A 229 8.89 -2.46 5.04
CA GLY A 229 9.82 -2.76 6.15
C GLY A 229 10.71 -1.56 6.47
N ILE A 230 11.31 -0.94 5.46
CA ILE A 230 12.12 0.28 5.58
C ILE A 230 11.26 1.43 6.13
N GLY A 231 10.08 1.64 5.56
CA GLY A 231 9.14 2.67 6.00
C GLY A 231 8.72 2.50 7.46
N TYR A 232 8.44 1.28 7.89
CA TYR A 232 8.11 0.97 9.29
C TYR A 232 9.29 1.21 10.22
N ALA A 233 10.49 0.80 9.83
CA ALA A 233 11.70 1.04 10.61
C ALA A 233 11.95 2.55 10.80
N ALA A 234 11.80 3.34 9.74
CA ALA A 234 11.92 4.80 9.79
C ALA A 234 10.83 5.42 10.69
N ALA A 235 9.56 5.08 10.46
CA ALA A 235 8.43 5.57 11.26
C ALA A 235 8.57 5.22 12.74
N SER A 236 9.06 4.02 13.06
CA SER A 236 9.25 3.56 14.43
C SER A 236 10.39 4.28 15.16
N ARG A 237 11.41 4.74 14.44
CA ARG A 237 12.50 5.54 15.04
C ARG A 237 12.05 6.96 15.39
N LEU A 238 11.15 7.53 14.59
CA LEU A 238 10.57 8.86 14.83
C LEU A 238 9.53 8.86 15.95
N ASP A 239 9.12 7.67 16.41
CA ASP A 239 8.11 7.53 17.43
C ASP A 239 8.74 7.49 18.82
N SER A 240 8.29 8.38 19.71
CA SER A 240 8.84 8.48 21.07
C SER A 240 8.60 7.20 21.88
N PRO A 241 9.53 6.82 22.79
CA PRO A 241 9.34 5.67 23.67
C PRO A 241 8.02 5.70 24.44
N ALA A 242 7.58 6.89 24.89
CA ALA A 242 6.31 7.08 25.58
C ALA A 242 5.11 6.70 24.69
N ARG A 243 5.08 7.13 23.43
CA ARG A 243 4.03 6.75 22.48
C ARG A 243 4.04 5.28 22.14
N ARG A 244 5.23 4.65 22.06
CA ARG A 244 5.34 3.19 21.85
C ARG A 244 4.74 2.42 23.03
N ALA A 245 5.07 2.81 24.26
CA ALA A 245 4.53 2.20 25.47
C ALA A 245 2.99 2.35 25.55
N GLU A 246 2.47 3.51 25.19
CA GLU A 246 1.03 3.79 25.19
C GLU A 246 0.24 2.89 24.23
N ARG A 247 0.79 2.56 23.06
CA ARG A 247 0.14 1.66 22.09
C ARG A 247 -0.11 0.25 22.61
N TRP A 248 0.78 -0.26 23.44
CA TRP A 248 0.72 -1.61 23.99
C TRP A 248 0.01 -1.71 25.33
N GLN A 249 -0.44 -0.57 25.91
CA GLN A 249 -1.25 -0.61 27.11
C GLN A 249 -2.69 -1.08 26.78
N PRO A 250 -3.29 -1.98 27.60
CA PRO A 250 -4.69 -2.35 27.46
C PRO A 250 -5.57 -1.09 27.57
N ASP A 251 -6.63 -1.03 26.77
CA ASP A 251 -7.62 0.04 26.87
C ASP A 251 -8.18 0.08 28.31
N ARG A 252 -7.78 1.05 29.10
CA ARG A 252 -8.26 1.25 30.48
C ARG A 252 -9.75 1.64 30.56
N GLY A 253 -10.42 1.72 29.41
CA GLY A 253 -11.82 2.14 29.31
C GLY A 253 -12.85 1.03 29.48
N SER A 254 -12.46 -0.25 29.61
CA SER A 254 -13.42 -1.37 29.76
C SER A 254 -13.54 -1.92 31.18
N ALA A 255 -12.87 -1.32 32.15
CA ALA A 255 -12.85 -1.79 33.54
C ALA A 255 -13.74 -0.98 34.50
N VAL A 256 -14.67 -0.19 34.01
CA VAL A 256 -15.63 0.55 34.87
C VAL A 256 -17.04 0.26 34.39
N ALA A 257 -17.64 -0.78 34.87
CA ALA A 257 -19.07 -0.97 35.20
C ALA A 257 -19.36 -2.42 35.51
N THR A 258 -18.86 -2.91 36.63
CA THR A 258 -19.54 -3.99 37.40
C THR A 258 -19.32 -3.67 38.87
N CYS A 259 -20.18 -2.82 39.39
CA CYS A 259 -20.62 -2.81 40.80
C CYS A 259 -22.10 -2.50 40.80
#